data_17c22ecc9b32e817075f9baea7689663
#
_entry.id   17c22ecc9b32e817075f9baea7689663
#
_cell.length_a   1.000
_cell.length_b   1.000
_cell.length_c   1.000
_cell.angle_alpha   90.00
_cell.angle_beta   90.00
_cell.angle_gamma   90.00
#
_symmetry.space_group_name_H-M   'P 1'
#
loop_
_entity.id
_entity.type
_entity.pdbx_description
1 polymer ?
#
loop_
_entity_poly.entity_id
_entity_poly.type
_entity_poly.pdbx_seq_one_letter_code
_entity_poly.pdbx_strand_id
1 'polypeptide(L)'
;MFKYEALDAQGVGVKDEVEALSQKEALSKIRNMGYFPTKVEQAGAKKKAAAAKAAARPRRRRGASGGVKRKLVTQFARQLSTLQDAGLPILRSLRILQEQQKSGTFKRVIGYVADDIEGGATLSEALSRFPRAFDHLFVSMVAAGEAGGVLDLILNRIADVMEKAQKL
;
A
#
# COMPACT_ATOMS: atom_id res chain seq x y z
N MET A 1 30.72 11.00 5.07
CA MET A 1 31.61 10.13 4.26
C MET A 1 30.87 9.60 3.08
N PHE A 2 31.47 9.68 1.90
CA PHE A 2 30.92 9.16 0.65
C PHE A 2 31.88 8.10 0.09
N LYS A 3 31.35 6.94 -0.28
CA LYS A 3 32.09 5.94 -1.03
C LYS A 3 31.92 6.23 -2.51
N TYR A 4 33.01 6.23 -3.24
CA TYR A 4 32.97 6.48 -4.67
C TYR A 4 33.70 5.41 -5.46
N GLU A 5 33.20 5.18 -6.65
CA GLU A 5 33.91 4.47 -7.71
C GLU A 5 34.25 5.49 -8.79
N ALA A 6 35.52 5.59 -9.11
CA ALA A 6 36.02 6.51 -10.11
C ALA A 6 37.02 5.82 -11.03
N LEU A 7 37.22 6.39 -12.22
CA LEU A 7 38.25 5.95 -13.14
C LEU A 7 39.44 6.94 -13.04
N ASP A 8 40.65 6.41 -13.00
CA ASP A 8 41.84 7.22 -13.13
C ASP A 8 42.08 7.67 -14.59
N ALA A 9 43.14 8.45 -14.84
CA ALA A 9 43.50 8.91 -16.17
C ALA A 9 43.89 7.76 -17.13
N GLN A 10 44.09 6.55 -16.62
CA GLN A 10 44.43 5.35 -17.37
C GLN A 10 43.22 4.40 -17.55
N GLY A 11 42.06 4.79 -17.07
CA GLY A 11 40.83 3.99 -17.18
C GLY A 11 40.69 2.86 -16.16
N VAL A 12 41.54 2.88 -15.11
CA VAL A 12 41.47 1.87 -14.04
C VAL A 12 40.45 2.30 -12.98
N GLY A 13 39.58 1.38 -12.59
CA GLY A 13 38.56 1.63 -11.56
C GLY A 13 39.17 1.70 -10.17
N VAL A 14 39.05 2.86 -9.52
CA VAL A 14 39.45 3.09 -8.13
C VAL A 14 38.22 3.21 -7.26
N LYS A 15 38.24 2.49 -6.13
CA LYS A 15 37.21 2.57 -5.09
C LYS A 15 37.81 3.13 -3.81
N ASP A 16 37.29 4.26 -3.35
CA ASP A 16 37.79 4.89 -2.14
C ASP A 16 36.66 5.68 -1.45
N GLU A 17 36.96 6.28 -0.32
CA GLU A 17 36.02 7.05 0.47
C GLU A 17 36.47 8.52 0.55
N VAL A 18 35.54 9.46 0.42
CA VAL A 18 35.80 10.90 0.56
C VAL A 18 34.89 11.52 1.61
N GLU A 19 35.46 12.37 2.44
CA GLU A 19 34.68 13.17 3.38
C GLU A 19 34.11 14.41 2.68
N ALA A 20 32.78 14.49 2.64
CA ALA A 20 32.07 15.64 2.12
C ALA A 20 30.74 15.81 2.85
N LEU A 21 30.25 17.03 2.91
CA LEU A 21 28.95 17.38 3.49
C LEU A 21 27.80 17.12 2.52
N SER A 22 28.07 17.13 1.23
CA SER A 22 27.10 16.88 0.17
C SER A 22 27.68 16.06 -0.98
N GLN A 23 26.81 15.43 -1.75
CA GLN A 23 27.20 14.68 -2.95
C GLN A 23 27.92 15.54 -3.99
N LYS A 24 27.50 16.82 -4.12
CA LYS A 24 28.15 17.78 -5.03
C LYS A 24 29.58 18.09 -4.59
N GLU A 25 29.80 18.25 -3.31
CA GLU A 25 31.13 18.47 -2.73
C GLU A 25 32.02 17.23 -2.88
N ALA A 26 31.48 16.03 -2.68
CA ALA A 26 32.18 14.80 -2.94
C ALA A 26 32.62 14.69 -4.41
N LEU A 27 31.73 14.97 -5.34
CA LEU A 27 32.05 14.99 -6.79
C LEU A 27 33.16 16.00 -7.13
N SER A 28 33.11 17.21 -6.56
CA SER A 28 34.13 18.23 -6.78
C SER A 28 35.49 17.80 -6.24
N LYS A 29 35.53 17.22 -5.05
CA LYS A 29 36.76 16.71 -4.43
C LYS A 29 37.37 15.57 -5.28
N ILE A 30 36.57 14.64 -5.74
CA ILE A 30 37.01 13.52 -6.59
C ILE A 30 37.61 14.04 -7.91
N ARG A 31 36.97 15.03 -8.54
CA ARG A 31 37.46 15.66 -9.79
C ARG A 31 38.77 16.42 -9.55
N ASN A 32 38.90 17.12 -8.42
CA ASN A 32 40.13 17.85 -8.07
C ASN A 32 41.30 16.89 -7.80
N MET A 33 41.01 15.63 -7.45
CA MET A 33 42.03 14.59 -7.30
C MET A 33 42.42 13.94 -8.63
N GLY A 34 41.80 14.35 -9.74
CA GLY A 34 42.11 13.83 -11.08
C GLY A 34 41.36 12.58 -11.46
N TYR A 35 40.35 12.20 -10.70
CA TYR A 35 39.52 11.01 -10.97
C TYR A 35 38.21 11.39 -11.65
N PHE A 36 37.72 10.49 -12.50
CA PHE A 36 36.40 10.62 -13.12
C PHE A 36 35.39 9.79 -12.34
N PRO A 37 34.50 10.43 -11.54
CA PRO A 37 33.54 9.69 -10.72
C PRO A 37 32.51 9.00 -11.61
N THR A 38 32.42 7.67 -11.53
CA THR A 38 31.42 6.87 -12.20
C THR A 38 30.23 6.59 -11.29
N LYS A 39 30.49 6.47 -10.00
CA LYS A 39 29.46 6.22 -8.99
C LYS A 39 29.86 6.83 -7.64
N VAL A 40 28.96 7.58 -7.03
CA VAL A 40 29.15 8.14 -5.69
C VAL A 40 27.96 7.76 -4.82
N GLU A 41 28.23 7.08 -3.72
CA GLU A 41 27.22 6.67 -2.75
C GLU A 41 27.58 7.21 -1.37
N GLN A 42 26.59 7.70 -0.64
CA GLN A 42 26.79 8.15 0.74
C GLN A 42 27.02 6.94 1.64
N ALA A 43 28.14 6.89 2.37
CA ALA A 43 28.39 5.85 3.37
C ALA A 43 27.27 5.91 4.42
N GLY A 44 26.43 4.88 4.48
CA GLY A 44 25.21 4.84 5.29
C GLY A 44 23.90 5.02 4.52
N ALA A 45 23.93 5.53 3.26
CA ALA A 45 22.74 5.67 2.44
C ALA A 45 22.06 4.31 2.12
N LYS A 46 22.86 3.23 2.07
CA LYS A 46 22.29 1.87 1.94
C LYS A 46 21.40 1.48 3.12
N LYS A 47 21.73 1.93 4.35
CA LYS A 47 20.86 1.73 5.52
C LYS A 47 19.62 2.64 5.48
N LYS A 48 19.77 3.89 5.04
CA LYS A 48 18.62 4.81 4.90
C LYS A 48 17.76 4.47 3.68
N ALA A 49 18.35 4.10 2.56
CA ALA A 49 17.60 3.67 1.36
C ALA A 49 16.93 2.30 1.57
N ALA A 50 17.54 1.38 2.32
CA ALA A 50 16.90 0.14 2.74
C ALA A 50 15.79 0.40 3.77
N ALA A 51 15.96 1.35 4.69
CA ALA A 51 14.92 1.77 5.62
C ALA A 51 13.79 2.54 4.91
N ALA A 52 14.12 3.41 3.95
CA ALA A 52 13.12 4.12 3.13
C ALA A 52 12.40 3.17 2.15
N LYS A 53 13.11 2.21 1.53
CA LYS A 53 12.49 1.13 0.75
C LYS A 53 11.72 0.13 1.63
N ALA A 54 12.14 -0.09 2.87
CA ALA A 54 11.39 -0.89 3.83
C ALA A 54 10.16 -0.15 4.38
N ALA A 55 10.22 1.19 4.46
CA ALA A 55 9.06 2.03 4.79
C ALA A 55 8.11 2.20 3.59
N ALA A 56 8.62 2.17 2.35
CA ALA A 56 7.83 2.19 1.13
C ALA A 56 7.38 0.80 0.65
N ARG A 57 7.96 -0.28 1.19
CA ARG A 57 7.34 -1.60 1.06
C ARG A 57 6.05 -1.57 1.88
N PRO A 58 4.89 -1.87 1.26
CA PRO A 58 3.68 -2.06 2.05
C PRO A 58 4.07 -3.05 3.15
N ARG A 59 4.07 -2.59 4.40
CA ARG A 59 4.25 -3.48 5.55
C ARG A 59 3.32 -4.64 5.28
N ARG A 60 3.87 -5.83 4.98
CA ARG A 60 3.08 -7.05 4.96
C ARG A 60 2.36 -7.06 6.30
N ARG A 61 1.09 -6.73 6.27
CA ARG A 61 0.24 -6.58 7.45
C ARG A 61 0.07 -7.95 8.07
N ARG A 62 1.15 -8.37 8.78
CA ARG A 62 1.20 -9.61 9.52
C ARG A 62 0.00 -9.63 10.48
N GLY A 63 -0.88 -10.57 10.28
CA GLY A 63 -2.05 -10.76 11.13
C GLY A 63 -3.39 -10.71 10.42
N ALA A 64 -3.45 -10.28 9.14
CA ALA A 64 -4.66 -10.38 8.32
C ALA A 64 -4.59 -11.51 7.28
N SER A 65 -3.64 -12.45 7.43
CA SER A 65 -3.44 -13.57 6.48
C SER A 65 -4.38 -14.76 6.72
N GLY A 66 -5.18 -14.75 7.77
CA GLY A 66 -6.22 -15.73 8.02
C GLY A 66 -7.38 -15.59 7.02
N GLY A 67 -7.96 -16.72 6.60
CA GLY A 67 -9.18 -16.72 5.79
C GLY A 67 -10.32 -16.03 6.54
N VAL A 68 -11.08 -15.19 5.85
CA VAL A 68 -12.28 -14.54 6.38
C VAL A 68 -13.50 -15.38 6.00
N LYS A 69 -14.39 -15.62 6.94
CA LYS A 69 -15.64 -16.33 6.67
C LYS A 69 -16.50 -15.55 5.67
N ARG A 70 -16.93 -16.20 4.60
CA ARG A 70 -17.72 -15.58 3.53
C ARG A 70 -19.00 -14.90 4.06
N LYS A 71 -19.60 -15.46 5.11
CA LYS A 71 -20.76 -14.87 5.79
C LYS A 71 -20.47 -13.46 6.34
N LEU A 72 -19.28 -13.24 6.89
CA LEU A 72 -18.89 -11.91 7.40
C LEU A 72 -18.73 -10.90 6.26
N VAL A 73 -18.18 -11.34 5.12
CA VAL A 73 -18.03 -10.48 3.94
C VAL A 73 -19.40 -10.11 3.35
N THR A 74 -20.32 -11.06 3.29
CA THR A 74 -21.70 -10.81 2.82
C THR A 74 -22.40 -9.80 3.72
N GLN A 75 -22.33 -10.00 5.04
CA GLN A 75 -22.90 -9.10 6.01
C GLN A 75 -22.29 -7.70 5.94
N PHE A 76 -20.98 -7.64 5.77
CA PHE A 76 -20.26 -6.38 5.54
C PHE A 76 -20.74 -5.65 4.29
N ALA A 77 -20.86 -6.37 3.16
CA ALA A 77 -21.35 -5.77 1.92
C ALA A 77 -22.76 -5.19 2.08
N ARG A 78 -23.67 -5.91 2.74
CA ARG A 78 -25.04 -5.45 3.03
C ARG A 78 -25.05 -4.21 3.93
N GLN A 79 -24.29 -4.24 5.01
CA GLN A 79 -24.22 -3.11 5.95
C GLN A 79 -23.57 -1.89 5.30
N LEU A 80 -22.49 -2.08 4.53
CA LEU A 80 -21.83 -1.00 3.81
C LEU A 80 -22.77 -0.36 2.79
N SER A 81 -23.52 -1.17 2.04
CA SER A 81 -24.55 -0.70 1.11
C SER A 81 -25.59 0.17 1.81
N THR A 82 -26.13 -0.28 2.94
CA THR A 82 -27.12 0.48 3.72
C THR A 82 -26.57 1.82 4.20
N LEU A 83 -25.32 1.87 4.64
CA LEU A 83 -24.69 3.12 5.07
C LEU A 83 -24.42 4.08 3.90
N GLN A 84 -24.10 3.56 2.72
CA GLN A 84 -23.95 4.36 1.51
C GLN A 84 -25.30 4.90 1.01
N ASP A 85 -26.35 4.08 1.04
CA ASP A 85 -27.73 4.51 0.73
C ASP A 85 -28.20 5.65 1.65
N ALA A 86 -27.76 5.65 2.90
CA ALA A 86 -27.99 6.71 3.86
C ALA A 86 -27.12 7.97 3.64
N GLY A 87 -26.26 7.98 2.63
CA GLY A 87 -25.41 9.12 2.27
C GLY A 87 -24.20 9.33 3.16
N LEU A 88 -23.78 8.32 3.94
CA LEU A 88 -22.59 8.42 4.78
C LEU A 88 -21.31 8.33 3.95
N PRO A 89 -20.27 9.12 4.26
CA PRO A 89 -18.96 8.99 3.61
C PRO A 89 -18.38 7.59 3.81
N ILE A 90 -17.72 7.06 2.80
CA ILE A 90 -17.18 5.68 2.79
C ILE A 90 -16.24 5.40 3.98
N LEU A 91 -15.35 6.33 4.30
CA LEU A 91 -14.42 6.18 5.42
C LEU A 91 -15.17 6.07 6.76
N ARG A 92 -16.17 6.89 6.97
CA ARG A 92 -16.99 6.85 8.19
C ARG A 92 -17.77 5.55 8.30
N SER A 93 -18.33 5.10 7.18
CA SER A 93 -19.04 3.81 7.09
C SER A 93 -18.13 2.65 7.48
N LEU A 94 -16.89 2.63 6.97
CA LEU A 94 -15.91 1.60 7.30
C LEU A 94 -15.49 1.63 8.77
N ARG A 95 -15.31 2.79 9.37
CA ARG A 95 -15.00 2.91 10.81
C ARG A 95 -16.14 2.38 11.67
N ILE A 96 -17.38 2.70 11.35
CA ILE A 96 -18.57 2.16 12.04
C ILE A 96 -18.60 0.64 11.93
N LEU A 97 -18.41 0.09 10.73
CA LEU A 97 -18.41 -1.36 10.51
C LEU A 97 -17.24 -2.06 11.22
N GLN A 98 -16.09 -1.42 11.29
CA GLN A 98 -14.93 -1.91 12.05
C GLN A 98 -15.25 -2.04 13.53
N GLU A 99 -15.89 -1.05 14.12
CA GLU A 99 -16.28 -1.04 15.55
C GLU A 99 -17.32 -2.11 15.86
N GLN A 100 -18.26 -2.36 14.95
CA GLN A 100 -19.30 -3.39 15.09
C GLN A 100 -18.76 -4.83 14.99
N GLN A 101 -17.58 -5.02 14.39
CA GLN A 101 -16.99 -6.34 14.27
C GLN A 101 -16.41 -6.82 15.61
N LYS A 102 -16.63 -8.11 15.90
CA LYS A 102 -15.90 -8.77 16.99
C LYS A 102 -14.40 -8.78 16.69
N SER A 103 -13.59 -8.83 17.74
CA SER A 103 -12.14 -8.95 17.58
C SER A 103 -11.78 -10.14 16.67
N GLY A 104 -10.87 -9.94 15.72
CA GLY A 104 -10.44 -10.98 14.79
C GLY A 104 -9.83 -10.44 13.51
N THR A 105 -9.55 -11.35 12.59
CA THR A 105 -8.91 -11.02 11.31
C THR A 105 -9.73 -10.04 10.48
N PHE A 106 -11.05 -10.22 10.42
CA PHE A 106 -11.90 -9.37 9.60
C PHE A 106 -11.97 -7.92 10.11
N LYS A 107 -12.06 -7.72 11.42
CA LYS A 107 -11.98 -6.38 12.02
C LYS A 107 -10.69 -5.66 11.64
N ARG A 108 -9.56 -6.38 11.65
CA ARG A 108 -8.27 -5.83 11.23
C ARG A 108 -8.24 -5.49 9.74
N VAL A 109 -8.82 -6.36 8.90
CA VAL A 109 -8.92 -6.10 7.45
C VAL A 109 -9.72 -4.83 7.19
N ILE A 110 -10.88 -4.64 7.81
CA ILE A 110 -11.69 -3.42 7.65
C ILE A 110 -10.90 -2.19 8.12
N GLY A 111 -10.19 -2.29 9.25
CA GLY A 111 -9.32 -1.22 9.74
C GLY A 111 -8.24 -0.82 8.75
N TYR A 112 -7.57 -1.79 8.14
CA TYR A 112 -6.56 -1.53 7.12
C TYR A 112 -7.14 -0.92 5.84
N VAL A 113 -8.31 -1.38 5.41
CA VAL A 113 -9.04 -0.78 4.28
C VAL A 113 -9.38 0.69 4.57
N ALA A 114 -9.88 0.99 5.75
CA ALA A 114 -10.16 2.36 6.17
C ALA A 114 -8.90 3.23 6.20
N ASP A 115 -7.78 2.71 6.74
CA ASP A 115 -6.48 3.42 6.77
C ASP A 115 -5.96 3.70 5.36
N ASP A 116 -6.12 2.77 4.43
CA ASP A 116 -5.70 2.95 3.04
C ASP A 116 -6.51 4.04 2.34
N ILE A 117 -7.83 4.09 2.57
CA ILE A 117 -8.72 5.13 2.01
C ILE A 117 -8.40 6.49 2.64
N GLU A 118 -8.13 6.54 3.93
CA GLU A 118 -7.67 7.77 4.61
C GLU A 118 -6.36 8.28 4.03
N GLY A 119 -5.49 7.38 3.60
CA GLY A 119 -4.24 7.67 2.89
C GLY A 119 -4.41 8.04 1.40
N GLY A 120 -5.63 8.07 0.86
CA GLY A 120 -5.93 8.48 -0.50
C GLY A 120 -6.19 7.34 -1.51
N ALA A 121 -6.20 6.08 -1.08
CA ALA A 121 -6.56 4.96 -1.96
C ALA A 121 -8.07 4.93 -2.24
N THR A 122 -8.45 4.36 -3.38
CA THR A 122 -9.86 4.05 -3.65
C THR A 122 -10.31 2.82 -2.85
N LEU A 123 -11.62 2.62 -2.72
CA LEU A 123 -12.14 1.44 -2.04
C LEU A 123 -11.72 0.15 -2.73
N SER A 124 -11.80 0.09 -4.05
CA SER A 124 -11.38 -1.08 -4.84
C SER A 124 -9.89 -1.38 -4.68
N GLU A 125 -9.03 -0.38 -4.69
CA GLU A 125 -7.59 -0.54 -4.46
C GLU A 125 -7.31 -1.07 -3.05
N ALA A 126 -7.96 -0.54 -2.04
CA ALA A 126 -7.80 -0.97 -0.66
C ALA A 126 -8.27 -2.43 -0.46
N LEU A 127 -9.43 -2.79 -1.03
CA LEU A 127 -9.97 -4.16 -0.96
C LEU A 127 -9.10 -5.18 -1.70
N SER A 128 -8.51 -4.79 -2.83
CA SER A 128 -7.65 -5.67 -3.65
C SER A 128 -6.42 -6.20 -2.90
N ARG A 129 -6.02 -5.53 -1.83
CA ARG A 129 -4.91 -5.96 -0.97
C ARG A 129 -5.23 -7.16 -0.09
N PHE A 130 -6.51 -7.52 0.01
CA PHE A 130 -7.00 -8.62 0.84
C PHE A 130 -7.79 -9.65 0.02
N PRO A 131 -7.12 -10.39 -0.90
CA PRO A 131 -7.79 -11.31 -1.84
C PRO A 131 -8.43 -12.51 -1.14
N ARG A 132 -8.05 -12.80 0.10
CA ARG A 132 -8.67 -13.86 0.91
C ARG A 132 -10.01 -13.44 1.53
N ALA A 133 -10.25 -12.15 1.65
CA ALA A 133 -11.51 -11.60 2.14
C ALA A 133 -12.41 -11.17 0.99
N PHE A 134 -11.85 -10.53 -0.01
CA PHE A 134 -12.55 -9.96 -1.16
C PHE A 134 -11.99 -10.55 -2.44
N ASP A 135 -12.79 -11.34 -3.14
CA ASP A 135 -12.39 -11.96 -4.40
C ASP A 135 -12.30 -10.94 -5.55
N HIS A 136 -11.76 -11.38 -6.67
CA HIS A 136 -11.57 -10.54 -7.84
C HIS A 136 -12.90 -9.96 -8.37
N LEU A 137 -13.97 -10.74 -8.34
CA LEU A 137 -15.29 -10.28 -8.78
C LEU A 137 -15.81 -9.15 -7.88
N PHE A 138 -15.69 -9.31 -6.56
CA PHE A 138 -16.07 -8.26 -5.61
C PHE A 138 -15.33 -6.95 -5.88
N VAL A 139 -14.01 -7.02 -6.00
CA VAL A 139 -13.15 -5.86 -6.25
C VAL A 139 -13.47 -5.21 -7.59
N SER A 140 -13.66 -6.01 -8.64
CA SER A 140 -13.98 -5.50 -9.98
C SER A 140 -15.34 -4.80 -10.02
N MET A 141 -16.35 -5.32 -9.33
CA MET A 141 -17.65 -4.69 -9.22
C MET A 141 -17.58 -3.37 -8.45
N VAL A 142 -16.84 -3.33 -7.35
CA VAL A 142 -16.61 -2.10 -6.59
C VAL A 142 -15.90 -1.04 -7.45
N ALA A 143 -14.86 -1.43 -8.19
CA ALA A 143 -14.15 -0.52 -9.09
C ALA A 143 -15.08 0.07 -10.16
N ALA A 144 -15.96 -0.74 -10.74
CA ALA A 144 -16.97 -0.27 -11.70
C ALA A 144 -17.96 0.71 -11.05
N GLY A 145 -18.40 0.44 -9.82
CA GLY A 145 -19.27 1.33 -9.06
C GLY A 145 -18.63 2.67 -8.71
N GLU A 146 -17.36 2.66 -8.34
CA GLU A 146 -16.58 3.88 -8.08
C GLU A 146 -16.42 4.72 -9.35
N ALA A 147 -16.06 4.10 -10.47
CA ALA A 147 -15.91 4.78 -11.74
C ALA A 147 -17.20 5.38 -12.27
N GLY A 148 -18.33 4.69 -12.05
CA GLY A 148 -19.65 5.12 -12.49
C GLY A 148 -20.41 6.04 -11.52
N GLY A 149 -19.89 6.25 -10.29
CA GLY A 149 -20.57 7.01 -9.24
C GLY A 149 -21.83 6.33 -8.69
N VAL A 150 -21.94 5.01 -8.83
CA VAL A 150 -23.08 4.18 -8.43
C VAL A 150 -22.67 3.08 -7.44
N LEU A 151 -21.77 3.42 -6.52
CA LEU A 151 -21.21 2.48 -5.57
C LEU A 151 -22.27 1.85 -4.65
N ASP A 152 -23.27 2.63 -4.23
CA ASP A 152 -24.43 2.20 -3.45
C ASP A 152 -25.19 1.08 -4.15
N LEU A 153 -25.54 1.26 -5.42
CA LEU A 153 -26.25 0.26 -6.22
C LEU A 153 -25.42 -1.02 -6.42
N ILE A 154 -24.11 -0.86 -6.68
CA ILE A 154 -23.21 -1.99 -6.86
C ILE A 154 -23.04 -2.78 -5.57
N LEU A 155 -22.87 -2.14 -4.42
CA LEU A 155 -22.77 -2.80 -3.13
C LEU A 155 -24.04 -3.58 -2.79
N ASN A 156 -25.23 -3.03 -3.06
CA ASN A 156 -26.50 -3.72 -2.95
C ASN A 156 -26.51 -5.00 -3.81
N ARG A 157 -26.10 -4.89 -5.06
CA ARG A 157 -26.05 -6.01 -5.99
C ARG A 157 -25.05 -7.09 -5.55
N ILE A 158 -23.90 -6.71 -5.07
CA ILE A 158 -22.90 -7.64 -4.50
C ILE A 158 -23.52 -8.40 -3.33
N ALA A 159 -24.15 -7.69 -2.40
CA ALA A 159 -24.78 -8.30 -1.23
C ALA A 159 -25.88 -9.30 -1.65
N ASP A 160 -26.73 -8.97 -2.60
CA ASP A 160 -27.78 -9.86 -3.13
C ASP A 160 -27.20 -11.13 -3.75
N VAL A 161 -26.17 -11.00 -4.57
CA VAL A 161 -25.48 -12.16 -5.21
C VAL A 161 -24.85 -13.05 -4.15
N MET A 162 -24.17 -12.47 -3.16
CA MET A 162 -23.52 -13.25 -2.11
C MET A 162 -24.53 -13.92 -1.17
N GLU A 163 -25.64 -13.28 -0.83
CA GLU A 163 -26.70 -13.87 -0.01
C GLU A 163 -27.37 -15.04 -0.73
N LYS A 164 -27.65 -14.90 -2.03
CA LYS A 164 -28.18 -15.99 -2.85
C LYS A 164 -27.23 -17.19 -2.91
N ALA A 165 -25.93 -16.93 -3.07
CA ALA A 165 -24.91 -17.98 -3.09
C ALA A 165 -24.75 -18.72 -1.75
N GLN A 166 -25.12 -18.10 -0.62
CA GLN A 166 -25.09 -18.75 0.70
C GLN A 166 -26.33 -19.61 0.99
N LYS A 167 -27.44 -19.38 0.29
CA LYS A 167 -28.70 -20.14 0.46
C LYS A 167 -28.74 -21.44 -0.35
N LEU A 168 -27.78 -21.64 -1.22
CA LEU A 168 -27.60 -22.88 -2.01
C LEU A 168 -26.68 -23.85 -1.29
#